data_bec7cd29b412e7d500a2d03ac7753984
#
_entry.id   bec7cd29b412e7d500a2d03ac7753984
#
_cell.length_a   1.000
_cell.length_b   1.000
_cell.length_c   1.000
_cell.angle_alpha   90.00
_cell.angle_beta   90.00
_cell.angle_gamma   90.00
#
_symmetry.space_group_name_H-M   'P 1'
#
loop_
_entity.id
_entity.type
_entity.pdbx_description
1 polymer ?
#
loop_
_entity_poly.entity_id
_entity_poly.type
_entity_poly.pdbx_seq_one_letter_code
_entity_poly.pdbx_strand_id
1 'polypeptide(L)'
;MSDPAATLQGVRRFLTLDLETVPDEALVSAVDGEPGRPYSEQLGRVLADRRARTGGKSDFLPLPYHRPVAACMVEAVEDGGVVRVVDALDWTERRGAEAAFLESVWTRLDGASLVSFHGKGFDLPVLELRSLKHGVPAPPWVSPARRGSGPGHFDLKELLAGPTGTSAAPLDLYAKLVGLPGKEDVAGEDVLSLYGSGGLDRIVAYCMSDVVQTYLLFLRWRLLEGSLTPDGYAESAEQARETLPLLFARRLAPGPRAALDGFLERCSPFFGDPSTRRRLWPALRSG
;
A
#
# COMPACT_ATOMS: atom_id res chain seq x y z
N MET A 1 -25.68 -9.99 -30.95
CA MET A 1 -24.30 -9.83 -30.46
C MET A 1 -24.35 -8.78 -29.37
N SER A 2 -24.35 -9.18 -28.11
CA SER A 2 -24.39 -8.29 -26.96
C SER A 2 -23.05 -7.59 -26.81
N ASP A 3 -23.08 -6.28 -26.70
CA ASP A 3 -21.90 -5.41 -26.50
C ASP A 3 -21.22 -5.79 -25.18
N PRO A 4 -19.92 -6.21 -25.18
CA PRO A 4 -19.22 -6.54 -23.96
C PRO A 4 -18.98 -5.32 -23.05
N ALA A 5 -19.17 -4.10 -23.53
CA ALA A 5 -19.05 -2.86 -22.74
C ALA A 5 -20.26 -2.59 -21.84
N ALA A 6 -21.41 -3.23 -22.07
CA ALA A 6 -22.62 -3.00 -21.29
C ALA A 6 -22.66 -3.72 -19.93
N THR A 7 -21.72 -4.63 -19.65
CA THR A 7 -21.73 -5.50 -18.45
C THR A 7 -20.95 -4.91 -17.26
N LEU A 8 -20.26 -3.77 -17.41
CA LEU A 8 -19.44 -3.15 -16.35
C LEU A 8 -20.04 -1.91 -15.69
N GLN A 9 -21.28 -1.56 -15.99
CA GLN A 9 -21.98 -0.48 -15.29
C GLN A 9 -22.43 -0.96 -13.89
N GLY A 10 -21.55 -0.74 -12.89
CA GLY A 10 -21.83 -1.05 -11.49
C GLY A 10 -20.68 -1.68 -10.70
N VAL A 11 -19.68 -2.22 -11.36
CA VAL A 11 -18.53 -2.84 -10.68
C VAL A 11 -17.48 -1.78 -10.35
N ARG A 12 -17.20 -1.58 -9.06
CA ARG A 12 -16.10 -0.70 -8.60
C ARG A 12 -14.83 -1.52 -8.42
N ARG A 13 -13.72 -0.99 -8.91
CA ARG A 13 -12.40 -1.62 -8.76
C ARG A 13 -11.58 -0.84 -7.75
N PHE A 14 -10.81 -1.57 -6.93
CA PHE A 14 -9.89 -1.01 -5.96
C PHE A 14 -8.50 -1.64 -6.15
N LEU A 15 -7.49 -0.80 -6.06
CA LEU A 15 -6.10 -1.22 -5.96
C LEU A 15 -5.56 -0.72 -4.62
N THR A 16 -5.29 -1.61 -3.70
CA THR A 16 -4.52 -1.30 -2.49
C THR A 16 -3.05 -1.44 -2.82
N LEU A 17 -2.23 -0.44 -2.47
CA LEU A 17 -0.81 -0.40 -2.80
C LEU A 17 0.00 0.12 -1.63
N ASP A 18 1.19 -0.46 -1.46
CA ASP A 18 2.24 -0.02 -0.55
C ASP A 18 3.62 -0.16 -1.22
N LEU A 19 4.54 0.75 -0.93
CA LEU A 19 5.89 0.82 -1.50
C LEU A 19 6.96 0.82 -0.42
N GLU A 20 8.04 0.07 -0.67
CA GLU A 20 9.28 0.20 0.08
C GLU A 20 10.37 0.82 -0.79
N THR A 21 11.05 1.81 -0.25
CA THR A 21 11.99 2.63 -1.02
C THR A 21 13.35 2.74 -0.34
N VAL A 22 14.38 2.95 -1.16
CA VAL A 22 15.72 3.36 -0.74
C VAL A 22 16.14 4.63 -1.47
N PRO A 23 17.17 5.34 -1.00
CA PRO A 23 17.71 6.48 -1.75
C PRO A 23 18.20 6.08 -3.13
N ASP A 24 17.85 6.86 -4.15
CA ASP A 24 18.28 6.66 -5.54
C ASP A 24 19.78 6.99 -5.68
N GLU A 25 20.60 5.96 -5.95
CA GLU A 25 22.06 6.08 -6.03
C GLU A 25 22.50 7.11 -7.07
N ALA A 26 21.83 7.15 -8.23
CA ALA A 26 22.18 8.09 -9.28
C ALA A 26 21.92 9.53 -8.85
N LEU A 27 20.80 9.79 -8.17
CA LEU A 27 20.49 11.12 -7.66
C LEU A 27 21.42 11.52 -6.51
N VAL A 28 21.68 10.60 -5.57
CA VAL A 28 22.64 10.84 -4.47
C VAL A 28 24.00 11.22 -5.04
N SER A 29 24.52 10.45 -6.00
CA SER A 29 25.80 10.76 -6.65
C SER A 29 25.81 12.08 -7.40
N ALA A 30 24.73 12.39 -8.10
CA ALA A 30 24.60 13.66 -8.82
C ALA A 30 24.56 14.87 -7.87
N VAL A 31 23.95 14.73 -6.69
CA VAL A 31 23.87 15.80 -5.68
C VAL A 31 25.17 15.94 -4.89
N ASP A 32 25.84 14.84 -4.54
CA ASP A 32 27.15 14.89 -3.87
C ASP A 32 28.22 15.55 -4.76
N GLY A 33 28.15 15.31 -6.09
CA GLY A 33 28.99 15.99 -7.08
C GLY A 33 30.45 15.56 -7.11
N GLU A 34 30.87 14.53 -6.35
CA GLU A 34 32.26 14.05 -6.26
C GLU A 34 32.42 12.68 -6.92
N PRO A 35 32.82 12.64 -8.18
CA PRO A 35 33.05 11.38 -8.88
C PRO A 35 34.12 10.51 -8.17
N GLY A 36 33.81 9.23 -7.96
CA GLY A 36 34.73 8.28 -7.36
C GLY A 36 34.66 8.16 -5.84
N ARG A 37 33.85 8.97 -5.14
CA ARG A 37 33.56 8.73 -3.72
C ARG A 37 32.67 7.50 -3.57
N PRO A 38 32.91 6.61 -2.58
CA PRO A 38 32.05 5.48 -2.31
C PRO A 38 30.60 5.94 -2.01
N TYR A 39 29.61 5.20 -2.52
CA TYR A 39 28.19 5.54 -2.34
C TYR A 39 27.78 5.73 -0.87
N SER A 40 28.30 4.91 0.03
CA SER A 40 28.02 5.04 1.47
C SER A 40 28.46 6.40 2.04
N GLU A 41 29.58 6.95 1.56
CA GLU A 41 30.06 8.27 1.98
C GLU A 41 29.21 9.39 1.35
N GLN A 42 28.86 9.26 0.05
CA GLN A 42 27.99 10.21 -0.65
C GLN A 42 26.64 10.29 0.08
N LEU A 43 26.01 9.16 0.35
CA LEU A 43 24.75 9.07 1.08
C LEU A 43 24.87 9.67 2.49
N GLY A 44 25.93 9.35 3.22
CA GLY A 44 26.19 9.90 4.55
C GLY A 44 26.22 11.44 4.54
N ARG A 45 26.85 12.05 3.53
CA ARG A 45 26.88 13.51 3.36
C ARG A 45 25.52 14.12 3.05
N VAL A 46 24.77 13.49 2.12
CA VAL A 46 23.42 13.94 1.77
C VAL A 46 22.47 13.88 2.98
N LEU A 47 22.54 12.81 3.77
CA LEU A 47 21.76 12.67 5.02
C LEU A 47 22.18 13.71 6.07
N ALA A 48 23.49 13.94 6.25
CA ALA A 48 24.01 14.95 7.18
C ALA A 48 23.58 16.37 6.79
N ASP A 49 23.65 16.70 5.50
CA ASP A 49 23.15 17.99 4.98
C ASP A 49 21.63 18.13 5.22
N ARG A 50 20.86 17.08 4.93
CA ARG A 50 19.42 17.06 5.23
C ARG A 50 19.14 17.30 6.70
N ARG A 51 19.82 16.59 7.59
CA ARG A 51 19.69 16.75 9.03
C ARG A 51 20.02 18.17 9.48
N ALA A 52 21.09 18.77 8.95
CA ALA A 52 21.45 20.16 9.23
C ALA A 52 20.34 21.13 8.80
N ARG A 53 19.80 20.99 7.58
CA ARG A 53 18.69 21.83 7.06
C ARG A 53 17.39 21.69 7.85
N THR A 54 17.15 20.57 8.51
CA THR A 54 15.98 20.36 9.39
C THR A 54 16.23 20.76 10.85
N GLY A 55 17.39 21.34 11.15
CA GLY A 55 17.78 21.67 12.52
C GLY A 55 17.91 20.44 13.43
N GLY A 56 18.35 19.31 12.86
CA GLY A 56 18.52 18.03 13.56
C GLY A 56 17.25 17.21 13.74
N LYS A 57 16.11 17.69 13.25
CA LYS A 57 14.80 17.05 13.47
C LYS A 57 14.56 15.80 12.63
N SER A 58 15.14 15.73 11.42
CA SER A 58 14.93 14.61 10.51
C SER A 58 16.05 14.52 9.46
N ASP A 59 16.43 13.32 9.13
CA ASP A 59 17.27 12.95 7.99
C ASP A 59 16.45 12.33 6.84
N PHE A 60 15.13 12.22 6.99
CA PHE A 60 14.23 11.74 5.94
C PHE A 60 14.40 12.61 4.69
N LEU A 61 14.83 11.97 3.60
CA LEU A 61 15.12 12.65 2.34
C LEU A 61 13.84 13.12 1.63
N PRO A 62 13.90 14.20 0.85
CA PRO A 62 12.81 14.61 -0.03
C PRO A 62 12.43 13.53 -1.04
N LEU A 63 11.15 13.53 -1.46
CA LEU A 63 10.57 12.50 -2.33
C LEU A 63 11.37 12.15 -3.60
N PRO A 64 12.05 13.10 -4.31
CA PRO A 64 12.85 12.74 -5.47
C PRO A 64 13.97 11.72 -5.21
N TYR A 65 14.44 11.61 -3.97
CA TYR A 65 15.47 10.63 -3.61
C TYR A 65 14.92 9.20 -3.49
N HIS A 66 13.62 9.02 -3.36
CA HIS A 66 13.04 7.71 -3.11
C HIS A 66 12.92 6.89 -4.38
N ARG A 67 13.56 5.71 -4.39
CA ARG A 67 13.49 4.70 -5.45
C ARG A 67 12.83 3.43 -4.88
N PRO A 68 11.72 2.94 -5.49
CA PRO A 68 11.11 1.68 -5.08
C PRO A 68 12.08 0.51 -5.22
N VAL A 69 12.11 -0.36 -4.22
CA VAL A 69 12.82 -1.65 -4.23
C VAL A 69 11.88 -2.82 -4.07
N ALA A 70 10.74 -2.59 -3.45
CA ALA A 70 9.62 -3.51 -3.37
C ALA A 70 8.29 -2.74 -3.48
N ALA A 71 7.27 -3.40 -3.99
CA ALA A 71 5.89 -2.96 -3.99
C ALA A 71 4.97 -4.16 -3.80
N CYS A 72 3.91 -3.99 -3.01
CA CYS A 72 2.86 -4.98 -2.86
C CYS A 72 1.51 -4.37 -3.17
N MET A 73 0.64 -5.17 -3.80
CA MET A 73 -0.67 -4.72 -4.27
C MET A 73 -1.73 -5.78 -4.01
N VAL A 74 -2.94 -5.32 -3.66
CA VAL A 74 -4.15 -6.15 -3.60
C VAL A 74 -5.19 -5.51 -4.51
N GLU A 75 -5.63 -6.26 -5.53
CA GLU A 75 -6.75 -5.85 -6.36
C GLU A 75 -8.05 -6.46 -5.86
N ALA A 76 -9.09 -5.63 -5.79
CA ALA A 76 -10.40 -6.06 -5.39
C ALA A 76 -11.47 -5.44 -6.28
N VAL A 77 -12.61 -6.13 -6.37
CA VAL A 77 -13.82 -5.66 -7.05
C VAL A 77 -14.99 -5.66 -6.09
N GLU A 78 -15.82 -4.62 -6.15
CA GLU A 78 -17.08 -4.55 -5.44
C GLU A 78 -18.21 -4.89 -6.40
N ASP A 79 -18.96 -5.92 -6.06
CA ASP A 79 -20.15 -6.36 -6.76
C ASP A 79 -21.20 -6.83 -5.76
N GLY A 80 -22.44 -6.34 -5.92
CA GLY A 80 -23.56 -6.71 -5.06
C GLY A 80 -23.35 -6.37 -3.56
N GLY A 81 -22.58 -5.32 -3.24
CA GLY A 81 -22.31 -4.91 -1.86
C GLY A 81 -21.27 -5.79 -1.14
N VAL A 82 -20.49 -6.55 -1.88
CA VAL A 82 -19.37 -7.35 -1.38
C VAL A 82 -18.08 -6.97 -2.12
N VAL A 83 -17.00 -6.75 -1.40
CA VAL A 83 -15.68 -6.47 -1.97
C VAL A 83 -14.87 -7.76 -1.97
N ARG A 84 -14.49 -8.23 -3.16
CA ARG A 84 -13.75 -9.50 -3.35
C ARG A 84 -12.35 -9.23 -3.87
N VAL A 85 -11.38 -9.82 -3.23
CA VAL A 85 -9.99 -9.87 -3.73
C VAL A 85 -9.99 -10.72 -5.00
N VAL A 86 -9.42 -10.17 -6.08
CA VAL A 86 -9.32 -10.84 -7.39
C VAL A 86 -7.89 -11.12 -7.79
N ASP A 87 -6.93 -10.29 -7.33
CA ASP A 87 -5.49 -10.53 -7.53
C ASP A 87 -4.68 -9.96 -6.36
N ALA A 88 -3.48 -10.50 -6.15
CA ALA A 88 -2.50 -9.97 -5.23
C ALA A 88 -1.11 -10.12 -5.85
N LEU A 89 -0.33 -9.04 -5.83
CA LEU A 89 0.92 -8.94 -6.56
C LEU A 89 2.03 -8.42 -5.65
N ASP A 90 3.23 -8.86 -5.95
CA ASP A 90 4.44 -8.25 -5.47
C ASP A 90 5.37 -7.93 -6.66
N TRP A 91 6.09 -6.86 -6.53
CA TRP A 91 7.18 -6.51 -7.41
C TRP A 91 8.44 -6.21 -6.61
N THR A 92 9.59 -6.57 -7.16
CA THR A 92 10.90 -6.15 -6.66
C THR A 92 11.80 -5.79 -7.83
N GLU A 93 12.79 -4.96 -7.60
CA GLU A 93 13.78 -4.58 -8.60
C GLU A 93 14.54 -5.79 -9.20
N ARG A 94 14.59 -6.94 -8.49
CA ARG A 94 15.18 -8.18 -9.00
C ARG A 94 14.31 -8.90 -10.01
N ARG A 95 13.01 -8.60 -10.06
CA ARG A 95 12.02 -9.29 -10.92
C ARG A 95 11.70 -8.57 -12.21
N GLY A 96 12.04 -7.29 -12.31
CA GLY A 96 11.75 -6.55 -13.52
C GLY A 96 12.19 -5.09 -13.46
N ALA A 97 12.28 -4.48 -14.62
CA ALA A 97 12.64 -3.09 -14.78
C ALA A 97 11.60 -2.18 -14.09
N GLU A 98 12.05 -1.12 -13.44
CA GLU A 98 11.20 -0.15 -12.75
C GLU A 98 10.18 0.51 -13.71
N ALA A 99 10.57 0.84 -14.95
CA ALA A 99 9.66 1.41 -15.93
C ALA A 99 8.46 0.50 -16.22
N ALA A 100 8.69 -0.81 -16.42
CA ALA A 100 7.62 -1.78 -16.64
C ALA A 100 6.72 -1.96 -15.41
N PHE A 101 7.28 -1.87 -14.22
CA PHE A 101 6.51 -1.84 -12.97
C PHE A 101 5.58 -0.61 -12.93
N LEU A 102 6.09 0.58 -13.22
CA LEU A 102 5.31 1.81 -13.25
C LEU A 102 4.17 1.73 -14.28
N GLU A 103 4.45 1.27 -15.50
CA GLU A 103 3.42 1.03 -16.53
C GLU A 103 2.33 0.08 -16.03
N SER A 104 2.72 -1.00 -15.37
CA SER A 104 1.77 -1.97 -14.78
C SER A 104 0.89 -1.33 -13.71
N VAL A 105 1.46 -0.51 -12.81
CA VAL A 105 0.69 0.19 -11.76
C VAL A 105 -0.33 1.14 -12.39
N TRP A 106 0.08 1.97 -13.35
CA TRP A 106 -0.84 2.92 -13.99
C TRP A 106 -1.94 2.23 -14.81
N THR A 107 -1.62 1.11 -15.47
CA THR A 107 -2.61 0.29 -16.17
C THR A 107 -3.66 -0.28 -15.20
N ARG A 108 -3.24 -0.76 -14.04
CA ARG A 108 -4.14 -1.31 -13.01
C ARG A 108 -5.01 -0.23 -12.36
N LEU A 109 -4.46 0.96 -12.20
CA LEU A 109 -5.18 2.12 -11.68
C LEU A 109 -6.16 2.74 -12.68
N ASP A 110 -6.10 2.38 -13.96
CA ASP A 110 -7.06 2.88 -14.94
C ASP A 110 -8.48 2.37 -14.64
N GLY A 111 -9.39 3.29 -14.33
CA GLY A 111 -10.76 2.98 -13.89
C GLY A 111 -10.88 2.36 -12.49
N ALA A 112 -9.80 2.28 -11.70
CA ALA A 112 -9.82 1.81 -10.32
C ALA A 112 -9.66 2.97 -9.32
N SER A 113 -10.13 2.77 -8.09
CA SER A 113 -9.81 3.62 -6.95
C SER A 113 -8.54 3.11 -6.27
N LEU A 114 -7.63 4.02 -5.92
CA LEU A 114 -6.45 3.69 -5.10
C LEU A 114 -6.83 3.64 -3.63
N VAL A 115 -6.36 2.62 -2.92
CA VAL A 115 -6.41 2.51 -1.46
C VAL A 115 -4.99 2.51 -0.93
N SER A 116 -4.70 3.34 0.06
CA SER A 116 -3.37 3.44 0.65
C SER A 116 -3.42 3.89 2.09
N PHE A 117 -2.30 3.81 2.77
CA PHE A 117 -2.10 4.45 4.07
C PHE A 117 -0.99 5.51 3.95
N HIS A 118 -1.35 6.78 3.93
CA HIS A 118 -0.46 7.92 3.66
C HIS A 118 0.06 8.02 2.21
N GLY A 119 -0.56 7.33 1.28
CA GLY A 119 -0.12 7.28 -0.11
C GLY A 119 -0.24 8.59 -0.86
N LYS A 120 -1.12 9.52 -0.47
CA LYS A 120 -1.14 10.88 -1.02
C LYS A 120 0.12 11.68 -0.66
N GLY A 121 0.69 11.41 0.50
CA GLY A 121 1.89 12.07 0.98
C GLY A 121 3.19 11.38 0.54
N PHE A 122 3.14 10.11 0.13
CA PHE A 122 4.34 9.34 -0.15
C PHE A 122 4.24 8.49 -1.43
N ASP A 123 3.48 7.39 -1.42
CA ASP A 123 3.51 6.38 -2.50
C ASP A 123 3.18 6.98 -3.87
N LEU A 124 2.06 7.69 -3.97
CA LEU A 124 1.60 8.27 -5.23
C LEU A 124 2.59 9.32 -5.77
N PRO A 125 3.06 10.31 -4.99
CA PRO A 125 4.11 11.23 -5.44
C PRO A 125 5.43 10.54 -5.83
N VAL A 126 5.82 9.46 -5.13
CA VAL A 126 7.00 8.68 -5.53
C VAL A 126 6.78 8.04 -6.90
N LEU A 127 5.65 7.36 -7.12
CA LEU A 127 5.32 6.78 -8.43
C LEU A 127 5.30 7.84 -9.56
N GLU A 128 4.74 9.03 -9.29
CA GLU A 128 4.73 10.15 -10.25
C GLU A 128 6.16 10.63 -10.59
N LEU A 129 7.01 10.82 -9.58
CA LEU A 129 8.40 11.27 -9.78
C LEU A 129 9.25 10.20 -10.48
N ARG A 130 9.03 8.92 -10.16
CA ARG A 130 9.70 7.82 -10.87
C ARG A 130 9.22 7.72 -12.31
N SER A 131 7.93 7.91 -12.56
CA SER A 131 7.37 7.97 -13.91
C SER A 131 7.97 9.14 -14.71
N LEU A 132 8.13 10.32 -14.09
CA LEU A 132 8.85 11.45 -14.69
C LEU A 132 10.28 11.07 -15.06
N LYS A 133 11.02 10.40 -14.16
CA LYS A 133 12.40 9.95 -14.40
C LYS A 133 12.51 8.99 -15.59
N HIS A 134 11.57 8.03 -15.69
CA HIS A 134 11.60 6.98 -16.70
C HIS A 134 10.83 7.32 -17.99
N GLY A 135 10.17 8.47 -18.07
CA GLY A 135 9.34 8.86 -19.21
C GLY A 135 8.07 8.00 -19.35
N VAL A 136 7.56 7.43 -18.27
CA VAL A 136 6.34 6.64 -18.24
C VAL A 136 5.13 7.55 -18.11
N PRO A 137 4.17 7.54 -19.06
CA PRO A 137 3.00 8.40 -18.98
C PRO A 137 1.99 7.88 -17.93
N ALA A 138 1.44 8.82 -17.14
CA ALA A 138 0.41 8.55 -16.14
C ALA A 138 -0.75 9.56 -16.21
N PRO A 139 -1.31 9.86 -17.42
CA PRO A 139 -2.20 11.01 -17.62
C PRO A 139 -3.44 10.97 -16.74
N PRO A 140 -4.04 9.81 -16.45
CA PRO A 140 -5.21 9.77 -15.62
C PRO A 140 -4.99 10.23 -14.17
N TRP A 141 -3.80 10.10 -13.61
CA TRP A 141 -3.48 10.40 -12.21
C TRP A 141 -2.75 11.74 -12.02
N VAL A 142 -2.03 12.20 -13.03
CA VAL A 142 -1.21 13.41 -12.99
C VAL A 142 -1.93 14.62 -13.58
N SER A 143 -3.01 14.43 -14.35
CA SER A 143 -3.77 15.53 -14.96
C SER A 143 -4.34 16.48 -13.90
N PRO A 144 -4.18 17.83 -14.05
CA PRO A 144 -4.77 18.81 -13.14
C PRO A 144 -6.29 18.66 -12.96
N ALA A 145 -7.01 18.22 -14.01
CA ALA A 145 -8.45 17.93 -13.94
C ALA A 145 -8.81 16.82 -12.93
N ARG A 146 -7.88 15.94 -12.60
CA ARG A 146 -8.08 14.84 -11.66
C ARG A 146 -7.82 15.17 -10.20
N ARG A 147 -7.09 16.21 -9.90
CA ARG A 147 -6.88 16.67 -8.51
C ARG A 147 -8.18 17.04 -7.81
N GLY A 148 -9.28 17.21 -8.57
CA GLY A 148 -10.61 17.51 -8.05
C GLY A 148 -11.73 16.50 -8.38
N SER A 149 -11.57 15.59 -9.34
CA SER A 149 -12.68 14.73 -9.81
C SER A 149 -12.27 13.37 -10.39
N GLY A 150 -11.06 12.89 -10.13
CA GLY A 150 -10.59 11.57 -10.58
C GLY A 150 -11.20 10.38 -9.84
N PRO A 151 -10.91 9.13 -10.22
CA PRO A 151 -11.27 7.95 -9.45
C PRO A 151 -10.76 8.13 -8.02
N GLY A 152 -11.56 7.73 -7.03
CA GLY A 152 -11.32 8.03 -5.63
C GLY A 152 -9.95 7.52 -5.16
N HIS A 153 -9.27 8.31 -4.34
CA HIS A 153 -8.14 7.85 -3.57
C HIS A 153 -8.54 7.77 -2.10
N PHE A 154 -8.67 6.57 -1.58
CA PHE A 154 -8.93 6.29 -0.18
C PHE A 154 -7.60 6.27 0.57
N ASP A 155 -7.10 7.44 0.97
CA ASP A 155 -5.96 7.52 1.89
C ASP A 155 -6.46 7.36 3.32
N LEU A 156 -6.28 6.17 3.88
CA LEU A 156 -6.83 5.82 5.19
C LEU A 156 -6.23 6.65 6.33
N LYS A 157 -5.00 7.15 6.18
CA LYS A 157 -4.43 8.05 7.17
C LYS A 157 -5.19 9.36 7.25
N GLU A 158 -5.57 9.93 6.11
CA GLU A 158 -6.40 11.15 6.06
C GLU A 158 -7.83 10.88 6.54
N LEU A 159 -8.44 9.81 6.04
CA LEU A 159 -9.82 9.45 6.38
C LEU A 159 -10.00 9.19 7.89
N LEU A 160 -9.02 8.56 8.53
CA LEU A 160 -9.05 8.21 9.95
C LEU A 160 -8.56 9.32 10.87
N ALA A 161 -7.83 10.31 10.35
CA ALA A 161 -7.31 11.44 11.14
C ALA A 161 -8.39 12.44 11.56
N GLY A 162 -9.60 12.32 11.00
CA GLY A 162 -10.70 13.26 11.21
C GLY A 162 -10.52 14.59 10.46
N PRO A 163 -11.49 15.51 10.57
CA PRO A 163 -11.58 16.70 9.72
C PRO A 163 -10.38 17.67 9.86
N THR A 164 -9.70 17.67 11.00
CA THR A 164 -8.58 18.59 11.28
C THR A 164 -7.21 17.98 10.92
N GLY A 165 -7.14 16.68 10.64
CA GLY A 165 -5.89 15.96 10.38
C GLY A 165 -4.93 15.88 11.60
N THR A 166 -5.30 16.47 12.74
CA THR A 166 -4.43 16.56 13.91
C THR A 166 -4.29 15.28 14.72
N SER A 167 -5.18 14.31 14.48
CA SER A 167 -5.23 13.03 15.19
C SER A 167 -4.65 11.87 14.35
N ALA A 168 -3.92 12.16 13.29
CA ALA A 168 -3.31 11.12 12.46
C ALA A 168 -2.33 10.27 13.26
N ALA A 169 -2.57 8.96 13.28
CA ALA A 169 -1.72 7.97 13.91
C ALA A 169 -1.03 7.08 12.84
N PRO A 170 0.01 6.33 13.17
CA PRO A 170 0.59 5.35 12.25
C PRO A 170 -0.37 4.17 12.00
N LEU A 171 -0.16 3.47 10.87
CA LEU A 171 -0.92 2.27 10.49
C LEU A 171 -0.95 1.24 11.64
N ASP A 172 0.17 1.06 12.33
CA ASP A 172 0.31 0.15 13.47
C ASP A 172 -0.79 0.33 14.54
N LEU A 173 -1.08 1.57 14.92
CA LEU A 173 -2.09 1.83 15.95
C LEU A 173 -3.51 1.57 15.45
N TYR A 174 -3.83 1.97 14.20
CA TYR A 174 -5.15 1.69 13.64
C TYR A 174 -5.35 0.20 13.36
N ALA A 175 -4.31 -0.50 12.93
CA ALA A 175 -4.34 -1.94 12.75
C ALA A 175 -4.65 -2.66 14.07
N LYS A 176 -3.89 -2.37 15.12
CA LYS A 176 -4.11 -2.94 16.47
C LYS A 176 -5.49 -2.59 17.05
N LEU A 177 -5.98 -1.38 16.81
CA LEU A 177 -7.32 -0.96 17.24
C LEU A 177 -8.42 -1.88 16.70
N VAL A 178 -8.27 -2.40 15.49
CA VAL A 178 -9.27 -3.27 14.86
C VAL A 178 -8.96 -4.77 15.02
N GLY A 179 -7.91 -5.14 15.74
CA GLY A 179 -7.53 -6.53 16.01
C GLY A 179 -6.58 -7.13 14.95
N LEU A 180 -5.92 -6.30 14.15
CA LEU A 180 -4.81 -6.70 13.28
C LEU A 180 -3.49 -6.68 14.06
N PRO A 181 -2.45 -7.44 13.64
CA PRO A 181 -1.17 -7.52 14.36
C PRO A 181 -0.45 -6.17 14.50
N GLY A 182 -0.57 -5.30 13.50
CA GLY A 182 0.25 -4.10 13.40
C GLY A 182 1.66 -4.41 12.89
N LYS A 183 2.62 -3.52 13.20
CA LYS A 183 4.04 -3.71 12.89
C LYS A 183 4.67 -4.62 13.94
N GLU A 184 5.44 -5.61 13.51
CA GLU A 184 6.03 -6.60 14.40
C GLU A 184 7.55 -6.48 14.48
N ASP A 185 8.29 -6.70 13.37
CA ASP A 185 9.74 -6.85 13.39
C ASP A 185 10.52 -5.84 12.54
N VAL A 186 9.86 -5.07 11.69
CA VAL A 186 10.48 -4.12 10.75
C VAL A 186 9.73 -2.80 10.81
N ALA A 187 10.46 -1.71 10.84
CA ALA A 187 9.93 -0.37 10.66
C ALA A 187 10.43 0.21 9.32
N GLY A 188 9.74 1.21 8.77
CA GLY A 188 10.17 1.85 7.52
C GLY A 188 11.59 2.43 7.57
N GLU A 189 12.07 2.81 8.76
CA GLU A 189 13.44 3.28 9.00
C GLU A 189 14.50 2.17 8.86
N ASP A 190 14.11 0.90 8.97
CA ASP A 190 15.01 -0.25 8.83
C ASP A 190 15.22 -0.66 7.37
N VAL A 191 14.38 -0.20 6.43
CA VAL A 191 14.39 -0.64 5.02
C VAL A 191 15.75 -0.42 4.37
N LEU A 192 16.38 0.73 4.57
CA LEU A 192 17.69 1.02 4.01
C LEU A 192 18.78 0.06 4.54
N SER A 193 18.77 -0.21 5.83
CA SER A 193 19.71 -1.14 6.47
C SER A 193 19.51 -2.59 6.00
N LEU A 194 18.24 -3.02 5.92
CA LEU A 194 17.88 -4.33 5.40
C LEU A 194 18.29 -4.49 3.94
N TYR A 195 18.02 -3.47 3.12
CA TYR A 195 18.42 -3.47 1.72
C TYR A 195 19.93 -3.61 1.56
N GLY A 196 20.71 -2.81 2.29
CA GLY A 196 22.17 -2.85 2.29
C GLY A 196 22.76 -4.18 2.74
N SER A 197 22.06 -4.94 3.59
CA SER A 197 22.44 -6.28 4.03
C SER A 197 21.90 -7.42 3.16
N GLY A 198 21.23 -7.12 2.04
CA GLY A 198 20.65 -8.11 1.13
C GLY A 198 19.30 -8.68 1.59
N GLY A 199 18.65 -8.05 2.56
CA GLY A 199 17.39 -8.48 3.18
C GLY A 199 16.13 -8.16 2.37
N LEU A 200 16.18 -8.14 1.03
CA LEU A 200 15.03 -7.79 0.19
C LEU A 200 13.79 -8.66 0.46
N ASP A 201 13.97 -9.95 0.76
CA ASP A 201 12.85 -10.83 1.09
C ASP A 201 12.11 -10.41 2.37
N ARG A 202 12.83 -9.86 3.36
CA ARG A 202 12.22 -9.30 4.57
C ARG A 202 11.49 -8.00 4.27
N ILE A 203 12.02 -7.17 3.39
CA ILE A 203 11.36 -5.94 2.91
C ILE A 203 10.06 -6.29 2.19
N VAL A 204 10.05 -7.31 1.32
CA VAL A 204 8.82 -7.79 0.66
C VAL A 204 7.79 -8.29 1.67
N ALA A 205 8.20 -9.08 2.66
CA ALA A 205 7.30 -9.59 3.69
C ALA A 205 6.67 -8.44 4.51
N TYR A 206 7.46 -7.42 4.82
CA TYR A 206 7.00 -6.22 5.52
C TYR A 206 5.99 -5.43 4.66
N CYS A 207 6.34 -5.07 3.42
CA CYS A 207 5.46 -4.39 2.47
C CYS A 207 4.12 -5.15 2.29
N MET A 208 4.19 -6.49 2.24
CA MET A 208 3.01 -7.34 2.13
C MET A 208 2.11 -7.26 3.37
N SER A 209 2.70 -7.27 4.57
CA SER A 209 1.90 -7.13 5.79
C SER A 209 1.21 -5.77 5.85
N ASP A 210 1.87 -4.70 5.42
CA ASP A 210 1.31 -3.35 5.40
C ASP A 210 0.19 -3.21 4.36
N VAL A 211 0.34 -3.76 3.14
CA VAL A 211 -0.73 -3.72 2.13
C VAL A 211 -1.95 -4.54 2.54
N VAL A 212 -1.76 -5.72 3.16
CA VAL A 212 -2.87 -6.54 3.67
C VAL A 212 -3.61 -5.83 4.80
N GLN A 213 -2.88 -5.25 5.76
CA GLN A 213 -3.49 -4.46 6.85
C GLN A 213 -4.25 -3.25 6.32
N THR A 214 -3.68 -2.54 5.35
CA THR A 214 -4.34 -1.41 4.69
C THR A 214 -5.63 -1.84 4.00
N TYR A 215 -5.63 -2.97 3.28
CA TYR A 215 -6.83 -3.51 2.65
C TYR A 215 -7.90 -3.92 3.66
N LEU A 216 -7.54 -4.64 4.71
CA LEU A 216 -8.49 -5.07 5.75
C LEU A 216 -9.04 -3.87 6.55
N LEU A 217 -8.21 -2.87 6.81
CA LEU A 217 -8.63 -1.61 7.42
C LEU A 217 -9.59 -0.83 6.49
N PHE A 218 -9.35 -0.86 5.18
CA PHE A 218 -10.27 -0.30 4.19
C PHE A 218 -11.65 -0.96 4.23
N LEU A 219 -11.73 -2.28 4.32
CA LEU A 219 -13.02 -2.97 4.49
C LEU A 219 -13.74 -2.49 5.76
N ARG A 220 -13.01 -2.31 6.86
CA ARG A 220 -13.56 -1.79 8.12
C ARG A 220 -14.05 -0.34 7.99
N TRP A 221 -13.31 0.49 7.23
CA TRP A 221 -13.73 1.85 6.90
C TRP A 221 -15.02 1.84 6.08
N ARG A 222 -15.12 0.99 5.05
CA ARG A 222 -16.32 0.86 4.21
C ARG A 222 -17.56 0.44 5.01
N LEU A 223 -17.38 -0.39 6.04
CA LEU A 223 -18.45 -0.70 7.00
C LEU A 223 -18.81 0.53 7.85
N LEU A 224 -17.79 1.25 8.36
CA LEU A 224 -17.99 2.43 9.20
C LEU A 224 -18.77 3.55 8.47
N GLU A 225 -18.42 3.82 7.22
CA GLU A 225 -19.10 4.84 6.39
C GLU A 225 -20.46 4.39 5.82
N GLY A 226 -20.85 3.13 6.02
CA GLY A 226 -22.12 2.57 5.56
C GLY A 226 -22.14 2.13 4.09
N SER A 227 -21.02 2.13 3.39
CA SER A 227 -20.90 1.63 2.01
C SER A 227 -20.99 0.10 1.93
N LEU A 228 -20.62 -0.60 2.99
CA LEU A 228 -20.85 -2.03 3.16
C LEU A 228 -21.86 -2.26 4.29
N THR A 229 -22.79 -3.17 4.05
CA THR A 229 -23.63 -3.70 5.12
C THR A 229 -22.80 -4.61 6.04
N PRO A 230 -23.24 -4.89 7.28
CA PRO A 230 -22.56 -5.87 8.14
C PRO A 230 -22.38 -7.25 7.50
N ASP A 231 -23.38 -7.73 6.74
CA ASP A 231 -23.29 -9.02 6.05
C ASP A 231 -22.30 -8.95 4.87
N GLY A 232 -22.35 -7.87 4.05
CA GLY A 232 -21.42 -7.65 2.96
C GLY A 232 -19.96 -7.49 3.44
N TYR A 233 -19.75 -6.81 4.57
CA TYR A 233 -18.44 -6.73 5.22
C TYR A 233 -17.96 -8.11 5.68
N ALA A 234 -18.83 -8.90 6.34
CA ALA A 234 -18.44 -10.21 6.83
C ALA A 234 -18.05 -11.15 5.68
N GLU A 235 -18.82 -11.15 4.58
CA GLU A 235 -18.49 -11.91 3.37
C GLU A 235 -17.18 -11.45 2.72
N SER A 236 -16.97 -10.12 2.63
CA SER A 236 -15.74 -9.56 2.07
C SER A 236 -14.50 -9.94 2.89
N ALA A 237 -14.59 -9.85 4.21
CA ALA A 237 -13.49 -10.21 5.11
C ALA A 237 -13.16 -11.70 5.06
N GLU A 238 -14.19 -12.57 5.04
CA GLU A 238 -14.01 -14.02 4.93
C GLU A 238 -13.37 -14.41 3.60
N GLN A 239 -13.86 -13.84 2.49
CA GLN A 239 -13.28 -14.07 1.17
C GLN A 239 -11.80 -13.62 1.12
N ALA A 240 -11.46 -12.48 1.72
CA ALA A 240 -10.08 -12.03 1.81
C ALA A 240 -9.21 -13.00 2.62
N ARG A 241 -9.71 -13.49 3.76
CA ARG A 241 -9.03 -14.48 4.60
C ARG A 241 -8.68 -15.77 3.85
N GLU A 242 -9.59 -16.24 3.00
CA GLU A 242 -9.39 -17.45 2.22
C GLU A 242 -8.51 -17.24 0.98
N THR A 243 -8.63 -16.07 0.33
CA THR A 243 -8.05 -15.82 -1.00
C THR A 243 -6.65 -15.26 -0.95
N LEU A 244 -6.35 -14.32 -0.03
CA LEU A 244 -5.04 -13.68 0.05
C LEU A 244 -3.87 -14.66 0.19
N PRO A 245 -3.93 -15.70 1.08
CA PRO A 245 -2.86 -16.68 1.20
C PRO A 245 -2.62 -17.42 -0.12
N LEU A 246 -3.68 -17.77 -0.84
CA LEU A 246 -3.60 -18.52 -2.09
C LEU A 246 -2.98 -17.70 -3.23
N LEU A 247 -3.32 -16.41 -3.31
CA LEU A 247 -2.80 -15.53 -4.36
C LEU A 247 -1.32 -15.21 -4.13
N PHE A 248 -0.95 -14.84 -2.92
CA PHE A 248 0.44 -14.56 -2.58
C PHE A 248 1.32 -15.82 -2.65
N ALA A 249 0.81 -16.99 -2.23
CA ALA A 249 1.55 -18.23 -2.30
C ALA A 249 2.03 -18.61 -3.71
N ARG A 250 1.33 -18.16 -4.75
CA ARG A 250 1.70 -18.41 -6.15
C ARG A 250 2.87 -17.55 -6.64
N ARG A 251 3.15 -16.46 -5.96
CA ARG A 251 4.09 -15.42 -6.43
C ARG A 251 5.31 -15.27 -5.54
N LEU A 252 5.18 -15.55 -4.25
CA LEU A 252 6.23 -15.33 -3.27
C LEU A 252 7.29 -16.41 -3.26
N ALA A 253 8.53 -15.97 -3.00
CA ALA A 253 9.59 -16.88 -2.57
C ALA A 253 9.25 -17.54 -1.23
N PRO A 254 9.86 -18.70 -0.88
CA PRO A 254 9.50 -19.45 0.34
C PRO A 254 9.62 -18.64 1.64
N GLY A 255 10.65 -17.78 1.76
CA GLY A 255 10.86 -16.97 2.97
C GLY A 255 9.73 -15.95 3.22
N PRO A 256 9.46 -15.00 2.30
CA PRO A 256 8.34 -14.07 2.39
C PRO A 256 6.98 -14.77 2.54
N ARG A 257 6.80 -15.93 1.92
CA ARG A 257 5.58 -16.72 2.05
C ARG A 257 5.36 -17.19 3.49
N ALA A 258 6.37 -17.79 4.11
CA ALA A 258 6.25 -18.26 5.50
C ALA A 258 5.95 -17.11 6.48
N ALA A 259 6.56 -15.94 6.25
CA ALA A 259 6.27 -14.73 7.03
C ALA A 259 4.81 -14.26 6.86
N LEU A 260 4.28 -14.30 5.63
CA LEU A 260 2.88 -13.96 5.36
C LEU A 260 1.91 -14.95 6.01
N ASP A 261 2.16 -16.26 5.91
CA ASP A 261 1.30 -17.28 6.50
C ASP A 261 1.19 -17.04 8.02
N GLY A 262 2.32 -16.84 8.70
CA GLY A 262 2.34 -16.51 10.13
C GLY A 262 1.66 -15.16 10.46
N PHE A 263 1.79 -14.15 9.61
CA PHE A 263 1.09 -12.88 9.77
C PHE A 263 -0.44 -13.06 9.65
N LEU A 264 -0.91 -13.80 8.64
CA LEU A 264 -2.35 -14.04 8.44
C LEU A 264 -2.99 -14.85 9.56
N GLU A 265 -2.26 -15.80 10.16
CA GLU A 265 -2.70 -16.50 11.38
C GLU A 265 -2.93 -15.51 12.53
N ARG A 266 -2.03 -14.54 12.71
CA ARG A 266 -2.16 -13.50 13.74
C ARG A 266 -3.26 -12.47 13.44
N CYS A 267 -3.76 -12.39 12.21
CA CYS A 267 -4.96 -11.62 11.88
C CYS A 267 -6.27 -12.24 12.39
N SER A 268 -6.24 -13.43 13.00
CA SER A 268 -7.44 -14.12 13.52
C SER A 268 -8.36 -13.26 14.39
N PRO A 269 -7.85 -12.38 15.31
CA PRO A 269 -8.71 -11.52 16.11
C PRO A 269 -9.54 -10.54 15.27
N PHE A 270 -9.00 -10.06 14.15
CA PHE A 270 -9.71 -9.18 13.22
C PHE A 270 -10.91 -9.87 12.58
N PHE A 271 -10.72 -11.12 12.13
CA PHE A 271 -11.79 -11.89 11.51
C PHE A 271 -12.86 -12.32 12.51
N GLY A 272 -12.47 -12.54 13.78
CA GLY A 272 -13.36 -12.88 14.89
C GLY A 272 -14.04 -14.24 14.74
N ASP A 273 -14.80 -14.63 15.78
CA ASP A 273 -15.68 -15.80 15.72
C ASP A 273 -16.96 -15.46 14.92
N PRO A 274 -17.31 -16.22 13.87
CA PRO A 274 -18.56 -16.02 13.13
C PRO A 274 -19.82 -16.02 14.02
N SER A 275 -19.79 -16.71 15.16
CA SER A 275 -20.90 -16.74 16.11
C SER A 275 -21.05 -15.44 16.91
N THR A 276 -19.95 -14.73 17.18
CA THR A 276 -19.95 -13.41 17.83
C THR A 276 -20.39 -12.29 16.90
N ARG A 277 -20.12 -12.39 15.61
CA ARG A 277 -20.55 -11.40 14.61
C ARG A 277 -22.07 -11.27 14.54
N ARG A 278 -22.81 -12.37 14.61
CA ARG A 278 -24.29 -12.36 14.64
C ARG A 278 -24.85 -11.72 15.91
N ARG A 279 -24.11 -11.72 17.02
CA ARG A 279 -24.54 -11.15 18.31
C ARG A 279 -24.28 -9.65 18.42
N LEU A 280 -23.28 -9.12 17.72
CA LEU A 280 -22.90 -7.71 17.79
C LEU A 280 -23.82 -6.76 16.99
N TRP A 281 -24.60 -7.29 16.02
CA TRP A 281 -25.48 -6.48 15.18
C TRP A 281 -26.91 -7.02 14.98
N PRO A 282 -27.63 -7.50 16.00
CA PRO A 282 -29.04 -7.90 15.81
C PRO A 282 -29.98 -6.73 15.51
N ALA A 283 -29.59 -5.50 15.90
CA ALA A 283 -30.47 -4.33 15.81
C ALA A 283 -30.48 -3.60 14.46
N LEU A 284 -29.54 -3.88 13.55
CA LEU A 284 -29.46 -3.23 12.22
C LEU A 284 -30.24 -3.98 11.12
N ARG A 285 -30.92 -5.09 11.47
CA ARG A 285 -31.73 -5.90 10.53
C ARG A 285 -33.18 -5.45 10.41
N SER A 286 -33.61 -4.42 11.11
CA SER A 286 -34.99 -3.96 11.19
C SER A 286 -35.18 -2.51 10.73
N GLY A 287 -34.44 -2.06 9.72
CA GLY A 287 -34.64 -0.78 9.08
C GLY A 287 -34.87 -0.92 7.60
#